data_808dc6bbd66f64c5d600fa726f58fb9f
#
_entry.id   808dc6bbd66f64c5d600fa726f58fb9f
#
_cell.length_a   1.000
_cell.length_b   1.000
_cell.length_c   1.000
_cell.angle_alpha   90.00
_cell.angle_beta   90.00
_cell.angle_gamma   90.00
#
_symmetry.space_group_name_H-M   'P 1'
#
loop_
_entity.id
_entity.type
_entity.pdbx_description
1 polymer ?
#
loop_
_entity_poly.entity_id
_entity_poly.type
_entity_poly.pdbx_seq_one_letter_code
_entity_poly.pdbx_strand_id
1 'polypeptide(L)'
;GLRAFKAFRFDPDQPFVVHLEVEVETLEGPEDVILQWGPGLAGGDAGESSTFRRQGPQGIFSQAGEVSRLDASDLLEQADYDGRFDFVGIDDHYFISAAVPNDELLEVHYEPFDTTATSARNLVAYDIQLPTTASAATFFVGPKDFDVLGNVNSEFVRAVHFGIFSWLVVPLHRSLKWVYGFVGNYGWSIILITIMINALMFPLRHKSVVSMRKMQEIQPEMKAIQDRYKNLKATDPGKQKMNQELMSLYRERGVNPASGCLPMLLTMPVLFAFYSLLSVAIEIRDAPFILWIQDLSQHDPLYVTPILMGVTMVAQQKMTPSTADPMQQKIMMIMPVVFTFMFLWAPSGLVLYWLMSNVWGVGQQIITNRVIGPPPVHNVRPPAERLIKKRGAGKKGKGSRSGNSS
;
A
#
# COMPACT_ATOMS: atom_id res chain seq x y z
N GLY A 1 23.52 42.55 32.97
CA GLY A 1 23.18 42.53 31.56
C GLY A 1 23.34 41.13 31.02
N LEU A 2 22.51 40.77 30.08
CA LEU A 2 22.56 39.52 29.33
C LEU A 2 23.46 39.68 28.09
N ARG A 3 24.37 38.77 27.84
CA ARG A 3 25.13 38.68 26.59
C ARG A 3 24.87 37.33 25.96
N ALA A 4 24.35 37.30 24.71
CA ALA A 4 24.12 36.08 23.97
C ALA A 4 24.91 36.08 22.65
N PHE A 5 25.56 34.99 22.34
CA PHE A 5 26.26 34.74 21.06
C PHE A 5 25.60 33.55 20.40
N LYS A 6 25.33 33.68 19.10
CA LYS A 6 24.72 32.62 18.25
C LYS A 6 25.57 32.46 16.98
N ALA A 7 26.07 31.29 16.73
CA ALA A 7 26.79 30.96 15.50
C ALA A 7 26.12 29.84 14.75
N PHE A 8 25.97 30.00 13.43
CA PHE A 8 25.44 28.96 12.53
C PHE A 8 26.56 28.52 11.60
N ARG A 9 26.83 27.22 11.57
CA ARG A 9 27.79 26.63 10.68
C ARG A 9 27.09 25.65 9.75
N PHE A 10 27.30 25.84 8.44
CA PHE A 10 26.81 24.97 7.39
C PHE A 10 27.96 24.12 6.86
N ASP A 11 27.75 22.80 6.75
CA ASP A 11 28.73 21.90 6.17
C ASP A 11 28.41 21.70 4.69
N PRO A 12 29.33 22.03 3.75
CA PRO A 12 29.13 21.82 2.31
C PRO A 12 28.95 20.34 1.95
N ASP A 13 29.52 19.40 2.73
CA ASP A 13 29.47 17.98 2.50
C ASP A 13 28.20 17.31 3.09
N GLN A 14 27.50 18.03 3.97
CA GLN A 14 26.24 17.58 4.58
C GLN A 14 25.10 18.58 4.28
N PRO A 15 24.52 18.52 3.10
CA PRO A 15 23.42 19.41 2.75
C PRO A 15 22.26 19.23 3.74
N PHE A 16 21.60 20.33 4.08
CA PHE A 16 20.50 20.40 5.02
C PHE A 16 20.87 20.24 6.51
N VAL A 17 22.14 20.11 6.86
CA VAL A 17 22.61 20.09 8.24
C VAL A 17 23.09 21.47 8.65
N VAL A 18 22.63 21.90 9.83
CA VAL A 18 23.00 23.17 10.44
C VAL A 18 23.51 22.92 11.85
N HIS A 19 24.75 23.30 12.11
CA HIS A 19 25.28 23.28 13.46
C HIS A 19 25.07 24.65 14.09
N LEU A 20 24.40 24.66 15.24
CA LEU A 20 24.12 25.86 16.01
C LEU A 20 24.97 25.83 17.27
N GLU A 21 25.76 26.89 17.51
CA GLU A 21 26.45 27.13 18.77
C GLU A 21 25.79 28.34 19.45
N VAL A 22 25.45 28.19 20.73
CA VAL A 22 24.81 29.22 21.53
C VAL A 22 25.55 29.36 22.85
N GLU A 23 25.97 30.57 23.16
CA GLU A 23 26.55 30.94 24.46
C GLU A 23 25.69 32.03 25.07
N VAL A 24 25.27 31.86 26.32
CA VAL A 24 24.50 32.83 27.08
C VAL A 24 25.23 33.10 28.41
N GLU A 25 25.62 34.33 28.62
CA GLU A 25 26.25 34.77 29.87
C GLU A 25 25.35 35.78 30.56
N THR A 26 25.10 35.55 31.82
CA THR A 26 24.44 36.49 32.69
C THR A 26 25.39 36.96 33.79
N LEU A 27 25.00 38.00 34.54
CA LEU A 27 25.78 38.46 35.71
C LEU A 27 25.89 37.42 36.82
N GLU A 28 25.02 36.44 36.82
CA GLU A 28 24.92 35.38 37.84
C GLU A 28 25.63 34.07 37.44
N GLY A 29 26.05 33.97 36.15
CA GLY A 29 26.71 32.79 35.58
C GLY A 29 26.04 32.25 34.31
N PRO A 30 26.46 31.09 33.83
CA PRO A 30 25.82 30.44 32.69
C PRO A 30 24.39 29.97 33.06
N GLU A 31 23.47 30.18 32.14
CA GLU A 31 22.06 29.75 32.26
C GLU A 31 21.68 28.74 31.21
N ASP A 32 20.65 27.95 31.50
CA ASP A 32 20.07 27.02 30.54
C ASP A 32 19.46 27.76 29.36
N VAL A 33 19.68 27.23 28.17
CA VAL A 33 19.24 27.83 26.92
C VAL A 33 18.05 27.04 26.36
N ILE A 34 16.94 27.72 26.14
CA ILE A 34 15.80 27.15 25.41
C ILE A 34 15.93 27.57 23.94
N LEU A 35 16.00 26.57 23.06
CA LEU A 35 15.95 26.76 21.62
C LEU A 35 14.54 26.53 21.12
N GLN A 36 13.88 27.58 20.64
CA GLN A 36 12.57 27.50 20.04
C GLN A 36 12.71 27.37 18.52
N TRP A 37 12.01 26.39 17.95
CA TRP A 37 11.92 26.18 16.51
C TRP A 37 10.47 26.14 16.05
N GLY A 38 10.14 26.97 15.06
CA GLY A 38 8.79 27.00 14.46
C GLY A 38 8.04 28.30 14.72
N PRO A 39 6.71 28.35 14.47
CA PRO A 39 5.93 27.30 13.82
C PRO A 39 6.33 27.16 12.35
N GLY A 40 6.72 25.97 11.92
CA GLY A 40 7.33 25.78 10.62
C GLY A 40 6.89 24.53 9.86
N LEU A 41 7.41 24.41 8.63
CA LEU A 41 7.12 23.39 7.63
C LEU A 41 5.70 23.46 7.06
N ALA A 42 5.15 24.66 6.84
CA ALA A 42 3.96 24.82 6.04
C ALA A 42 4.30 24.63 4.55
N GLY A 43 4.22 23.41 4.06
CA GLY A 43 4.34 23.12 2.62
C GLY A 43 3.32 23.92 1.82
N GLY A 44 3.73 24.63 0.77
CA GLY A 44 2.94 25.63 0.03
C GLY A 44 1.63 25.17 -0.63
N ASP A 45 1.34 23.89 -0.70
CA ASP A 45 0.20 23.31 -1.43
C ASP A 45 -0.96 22.81 -0.54
N ALA A 46 -1.34 23.59 0.47
CA ALA A 46 -2.44 23.22 1.36
C ALA A 46 -3.84 23.57 0.83
N GLY A 47 -4.01 23.72 -0.47
CA GLY A 47 -5.26 24.19 -1.07
C GLY A 47 -6.24 23.11 -1.51
N GLU A 48 -5.85 21.86 -1.67
CA GLU A 48 -6.78 20.83 -2.16
C GLU A 48 -6.79 19.62 -1.22
N SER A 49 -7.96 19.40 -0.62
CA SER A 49 -8.29 18.18 0.10
C SER A 49 -8.32 17.00 -0.86
N SER A 50 -7.16 16.41 -1.17
CA SER A 50 -7.18 15.13 -1.85
C SER A 50 -7.66 14.08 -0.85
N THR A 51 -8.53 13.19 -1.29
CA THR A 51 -9.00 12.01 -0.54
C THR A 51 -7.83 11.10 -0.09
N PHE A 52 -6.67 11.29 -0.71
CA PHE A 52 -5.38 10.72 -0.32
C PHE A 52 -4.72 11.71 0.64
N ARG A 53 -4.93 11.47 1.92
CA ARG A 53 -4.53 12.32 3.05
C ARG A 53 -3.05 12.67 2.98
N ARG A 54 -2.71 13.93 2.70
CA ARG A 54 -1.39 14.47 3.00
C ARG A 54 -1.28 14.65 4.51
N GLN A 55 -0.19 14.16 5.08
CA GLN A 55 0.14 14.36 6.48
C GLN A 55 0.39 15.87 6.71
N GLY A 56 -0.35 16.47 7.64
CA GLY A 56 -0.09 17.83 8.07
C GLY A 56 1.16 17.93 8.96
N PRO A 57 1.61 19.14 9.29
CA PRO A 57 2.69 19.36 10.25
C PRO A 57 2.32 18.73 11.60
N GLN A 58 3.25 17.97 12.18
CA GLN A 58 3.10 17.29 13.46
C GLN A 58 4.42 17.26 14.22
N GLY A 59 4.38 17.08 15.53
CA GLY A 59 5.55 16.77 16.33
C GLY A 59 6.07 15.37 16.00
N ILE A 60 7.38 15.20 16.02
CA ILE A 60 8.04 13.90 15.82
C ILE A 60 9.25 13.77 16.74
N PHE A 61 9.39 12.61 17.36
CA PHE A 61 10.63 12.25 18.05
C PHE A 61 10.91 10.76 17.94
N SER A 62 12.16 10.37 18.15
CA SER A 62 12.58 8.97 18.25
C SER A 62 13.31 8.75 19.57
N GLN A 63 12.93 7.68 20.28
CA GLN A 63 13.58 7.20 21.49
C GLN A 63 13.85 5.70 21.37
N ALA A 64 15.08 5.30 21.58
CA ALA A 64 15.49 3.89 21.51
C ALA A 64 15.05 3.20 20.21
N GLY A 65 15.02 3.94 19.10
CA GLY A 65 14.63 3.47 17.79
C GLY A 65 13.12 3.34 17.56
N GLU A 66 12.28 3.80 18.47
CA GLU A 66 10.83 3.91 18.29
C GLU A 66 10.45 5.35 17.97
N VAL A 67 9.70 5.54 16.88
CA VAL A 67 9.30 6.87 16.40
C VAL A 67 7.87 7.16 16.82
N SER A 68 7.70 8.24 17.58
CA SER A 68 6.40 8.80 17.97
C SER A 68 6.06 10.01 17.10
N ARG A 69 4.80 10.12 16.73
CA ARG A 69 4.25 11.27 15.98
C ARG A 69 3.07 11.80 16.74
N LEU A 70 3.05 13.12 16.88
CA LEU A 70 2.14 13.84 17.74
C LEU A 70 1.34 14.81 16.88
N ASP A 71 0.07 14.54 16.70
CA ASP A 71 -0.82 15.52 16.08
C ASP A 71 -1.25 16.60 17.07
N ALA A 72 -1.98 17.61 16.61
CA ALA A 72 -2.39 18.72 17.48
C ALA A 72 -3.28 18.26 18.64
N SER A 73 -4.03 17.16 18.50
CA SER A 73 -4.86 16.61 19.58
C SER A 73 -4.03 15.91 20.64
N ASP A 74 -3.00 15.17 20.24
CA ASP A 74 -2.07 14.52 21.17
C ASP A 74 -1.33 15.58 22.01
N LEU A 75 -0.91 16.68 21.37
CA LEU A 75 -0.19 17.79 22.03
C LEU A 75 -1.05 18.56 23.02
N LEU A 76 -2.37 18.58 22.85
CA LEU A 76 -3.29 19.15 23.87
C LEU A 76 -3.40 18.27 25.13
N GLU A 77 -3.15 16.97 25.01
CA GLU A 77 -3.15 16.04 26.13
C GLU A 77 -1.78 15.99 26.83
N GLN A 78 -0.70 15.95 26.04
CA GLN A 78 0.67 15.91 26.54
C GLN A 78 1.60 16.70 25.60
N ALA A 79 2.15 17.79 26.09
CA ALA A 79 3.06 18.66 25.34
C ALA A 79 4.54 18.45 25.72
N ASP A 80 4.82 17.94 26.92
CA ASP A 80 6.15 17.83 27.48
C ASP A 80 6.66 16.40 27.40
N TYR A 81 7.88 16.24 26.92
CA TYR A 81 8.58 14.95 26.80
C TYR A 81 10.02 15.11 27.28
N ASP A 82 10.49 14.11 28.02
CA ASP A 82 11.85 14.07 28.53
C ASP A 82 12.54 12.74 28.23
N GLY A 83 13.84 12.76 28.14
CA GLY A 83 14.64 11.54 27.93
C GLY A 83 15.79 11.70 26.95
N ARG A 84 16.32 10.56 26.53
CA ARG A 84 17.31 10.48 25.46
C ARG A 84 16.63 10.26 24.13
N PHE A 85 16.80 11.18 23.23
CA PHE A 85 16.19 11.13 21.93
C PHE A 85 17.24 10.82 20.85
N ASP A 86 16.88 10.00 19.88
CA ASP A 86 17.67 9.81 18.66
C ASP A 86 17.54 11.07 17.77
N PHE A 87 16.35 11.67 17.74
CA PHE A 87 16.03 12.96 17.16
C PHE A 87 14.70 13.51 17.70
N VAL A 88 14.53 14.83 17.66
CA VAL A 88 13.29 15.53 18.03
C VAL A 88 13.01 16.67 17.05
N GLY A 89 11.75 16.90 16.69
CA GLY A 89 11.43 17.96 15.76
C GLY A 89 9.99 17.99 15.29
N ILE A 90 9.80 18.56 14.13
CA ILE A 90 8.53 18.61 13.41
C ILE A 90 8.69 18.04 12.02
N ASP A 91 7.71 17.33 11.55
CA ASP A 91 7.68 16.84 10.17
C ASP A 91 6.33 17.12 9.50
N ASP A 92 6.34 17.19 8.19
CA ASP A 92 5.15 17.16 7.35
C ASP A 92 5.22 15.97 6.39
N HIS A 93 4.46 16.02 5.32
CA HIS A 93 4.43 14.93 4.34
C HIS A 93 5.80 14.65 3.70
N TYR A 94 6.55 15.71 3.32
CA TYR A 94 7.79 15.60 2.54
C TYR A 94 9.04 16.13 3.24
N PHE A 95 8.88 16.96 4.27
CA PHE A 95 9.99 17.65 4.91
C PHE A 95 10.03 17.36 6.41
N ILE A 96 11.20 17.49 6.98
CA ILE A 96 11.45 17.39 8.41
C ILE A 96 12.41 18.48 8.85
N SER A 97 12.13 19.07 10.00
CA SER A 97 13.07 19.90 10.75
C SER A 97 13.25 19.29 12.12
N ALA A 98 14.42 18.78 12.41
CA ALA A 98 14.66 18.11 13.66
C ALA A 98 16.07 18.33 14.19
N ALA A 99 16.20 18.42 15.51
CA ALA A 99 17.45 18.37 16.22
C ALA A 99 17.92 16.94 16.39
N VAL A 100 19.23 16.74 16.25
CA VAL A 100 19.95 15.50 16.52
C VAL A 100 20.77 15.71 17.79
N PRO A 101 20.29 15.25 18.95
CA PRO A 101 21.03 15.40 20.20
C PRO A 101 22.26 14.49 20.24
N ASN A 102 23.27 14.91 21.00
CA ASN A 102 24.52 14.18 21.20
C ASN A 102 24.42 13.20 22.39
N ASP A 103 23.40 12.32 22.40
CA ASP A 103 23.17 11.31 23.45
C ASP A 103 22.96 11.91 24.88
N GLU A 104 22.49 13.14 24.95
CA GLU A 104 22.19 13.84 26.20
C GLU A 104 20.71 13.71 26.57
N LEU A 105 20.41 13.89 27.87
CA LEU A 105 19.04 14.04 28.33
C LEU A 105 18.52 15.41 27.91
N LEU A 106 17.40 15.42 27.22
CA LEU A 106 16.73 16.66 26.80
C LEU A 106 15.32 16.73 27.35
N GLU A 107 14.87 17.97 27.58
CA GLU A 107 13.46 18.27 27.76
C GLU A 107 12.96 18.98 26.50
N VAL A 108 11.83 18.49 26.00
CA VAL A 108 11.21 18.98 24.76
C VAL A 108 9.78 19.33 25.02
N HIS A 109 9.40 20.56 24.69
CA HIS A 109 8.04 21.04 24.75
C HIS A 109 7.51 21.30 23.34
N TYR A 110 6.33 20.76 23.01
CA TYR A 110 5.66 21.00 21.74
C TYR A 110 4.48 21.94 21.92
N GLU A 111 4.36 22.94 21.07
CA GLU A 111 3.28 23.93 21.09
C GLU A 111 2.49 23.88 19.77
N PRO A 112 1.18 23.53 19.81
CA PRO A 112 0.32 23.62 18.64
C PRO A 112 -0.12 25.07 18.42
N PHE A 113 0.00 25.57 17.18
CA PHE A 113 -0.46 26.90 16.78
C PHE A 113 -1.67 26.78 15.86
N ASP A 114 -2.78 27.39 16.25
CA ASP A 114 -3.96 27.51 15.40
C ASP A 114 -3.89 28.81 14.60
N THR A 115 -3.68 28.71 13.31
CA THR A 115 -3.66 29.88 12.42
C THR A 115 -5.07 30.18 11.94
N THR A 116 -5.71 31.15 12.55
CA THR A 116 -7.06 31.65 12.18
C THR A 116 -7.10 32.41 10.84
N ALA A 117 -5.96 32.63 10.19
CA ALA A 117 -5.84 33.34 8.94
C ALA A 117 -5.90 32.40 7.72
N THR A 118 -7.05 32.31 7.09
CA THR A 118 -7.34 31.89 5.69
C THR A 118 -7.24 30.40 5.33
N SER A 119 -6.67 29.52 6.10
CA SER A 119 -6.79 28.07 5.98
C SER A 119 -6.35 27.46 7.30
N ALA A 120 -7.27 26.78 7.98
CA ALA A 120 -7.02 26.10 9.26
C ALA A 120 -5.87 25.08 9.11
N ARG A 121 -4.67 25.48 9.44
CA ARG A 121 -3.50 24.61 9.54
C ARG A 121 -3.08 24.60 10.99
N ASN A 122 -3.17 23.48 11.63
CA ASN A 122 -2.51 23.26 12.89
C ASN A 122 -1.02 23.21 12.63
N LEU A 123 -0.32 24.29 12.91
CA LEU A 123 1.13 24.32 12.90
C LEU A 123 1.64 23.86 14.25
N VAL A 124 2.84 23.32 14.29
CA VAL A 124 3.52 22.87 15.50
C VAL A 124 4.86 23.56 15.60
N ALA A 125 5.19 24.05 16.78
CA ALA A 125 6.53 24.46 17.17
C ALA A 125 7.07 23.51 18.24
N TYR A 126 8.35 23.53 18.48
CA TYR A 126 8.96 22.83 19.60
C TYR A 126 10.09 23.63 20.21
N ASP A 127 10.22 23.48 21.51
CA ASP A 127 11.26 24.05 22.32
C ASP A 127 12.15 22.93 22.85
N ILE A 128 13.48 23.10 22.75
CA ILE A 128 14.46 22.17 23.33
C ILE A 128 15.21 22.92 24.41
N GLN A 129 15.19 22.40 25.62
CA GLN A 129 16.06 22.88 26.68
C GLN A 129 17.43 22.23 26.55
N LEU A 130 18.43 23.03 26.24
CA LEU A 130 19.83 22.60 26.23
C LEU A 130 20.40 22.68 27.64
N PRO A 131 21.09 21.63 28.13
CA PRO A 131 21.79 21.71 29.41
C PRO A 131 22.88 22.80 29.35
N THR A 132 23.16 23.43 30.48
CA THR A 132 24.12 24.53 30.62
C THR A 132 25.52 24.18 30.11
N THR A 133 25.83 22.87 30.04
CA THR A 133 27.10 22.35 29.53
C THR A 133 27.12 22.12 28.01
N ALA A 134 25.96 22.17 27.34
CA ALA A 134 25.84 21.93 25.92
C ALA A 134 25.60 23.25 25.18
N SER A 135 26.63 23.82 24.60
CA SER A 135 26.54 25.05 23.81
C SER A 135 26.28 24.80 22.31
N ALA A 136 26.15 23.55 21.87
CA ALA A 136 25.99 23.20 20.46
C ALA A 136 24.84 22.22 20.21
N ALA A 137 24.06 22.47 19.19
CA ALA A 137 23.01 21.58 18.70
C ALA A 137 23.13 21.39 17.18
N THR A 138 22.89 20.19 16.72
CA THR A 138 22.86 19.88 15.28
C THR A 138 21.41 19.76 14.83
N PHE A 139 21.04 20.52 13.80
CA PHE A 139 19.73 20.47 13.18
C PHE A 139 19.81 19.95 11.77
N PHE A 140 18.85 19.13 11.41
CA PHE A 140 18.57 18.79 10.03
C PHE A 140 17.29 19.53 9.60
N VAL A 141 17.36 20.25 8.48
CA VAL A 141 16.20 20.96 7.92
C VAL A 141 16.16 20.68 6.43
N GLY A 142 15.33 19.71 6.04
CA GLY A 142 15.37 19.27 4.65
C GLY A 142 14.30 18.24 4.28
N PRO A 143 14.43 17.68 3.07
CA PRO A 143 13.51 16.69 2.55
C PRO A 143 13.66 15.35 3.29
N LYS A 144 12.56 14.61 3.41
CA LYS A 144 12.57 13.23 3.90
C LYS A 144 13.06 12.24 2.82
N ASP A 145 14.23 12.53 2.22
CA ASP A 145 14.93 11.62 1.32
C ASP A 145 15.64 10.55 2.13
N PHE A 146 15.39 9.29 1.78
CA PHE A 146 15.89 8.12 2.51
C PHE A 146 17.43 8.07 2.56
N ASP A 147 18.11 8.45 1.47
CA ASP A 147 19.58 8.42 1.39
C ASP A 147 20.18 9.63 2.11
N VAL A 148 19.56 10.80 1.99
CA VAL A 148 20.01 12.02 2.68
C VAL A 148 19.91 11.84 4.19
N LEU A 149 18.78 11.38 4.68
CA LEU A 149 18.57 11.12 6.11
C LEU A 149 19.55 10.06 6.65
N GLY A 150 19.76 8.97 5.88
CA GLY A 150 20.68 7.89 6.25
C GLY A 150 22.15 8.33 6.34
N ASN A 151 22.54 9.35 5.59
CA ASN A 151 23.89 9.91 5.65
C ASN A 151 24.12 10.81 6.88
N VAL A 152 23.04 11.39 7.42
CA VAL A 152 23.12 12.22 8.64
C VAL A 152 23.14 11.35 9.88
N ASN A 153 22.17 10.45 10.00
CA ASN A 153 22.05 9.48 11.09
C ASN A 153 21.21 8.29 10.64
N SER A 154 21.66 7.07 10.92
CA SER A 154 20.91 5.84 10.57
C SER A 154 19.50 5.79 11.18
N GLU A 155 19.30 6.35 12.36
CA GLU A 155 17.99 6.40 13.02
C GLU A 155 17.03 7.41 12.36
N PHE A 156 17.55 8.43 11.69
CA PHE A 156 16.75 9.42 10.96
C PHE A 156 15.94 8.83 9.81
N VAL A 157 16.41 7.74 9.21
CA VAL A 157 15.67 7.01 8.17
C VAL A 157 14.29 6.57 8.65
N ARG A 158 14.12 6.34 9.96
CA ARG A 158 12.85 5.96 10.58
C ARG A 158 11.81 7.08 10.58
N ALA A 159 12.22 8.33 10.36
CA ALA A 159 11.31 9.44 10.14
C ALA A 159 10.47 9.26 8.86
N VAL A 160 10.96 8.47 7.89
CA VAL A 160 10.19 8.11 6.69
C VAL A 160 9.21 6.98 7.03
N HIS A 161 7.92 7.30 7.10
CA HIS A 161 6.90 6.34 7.48
C HIS A 161 6.34 5.57 6.28
N PHE A 162 6.88 4.39 6.02
CA PHE A 162 6.36 3.49 4.98
C PHE A 162 5.23 2.55 5.44
N GLY A 163 4.79 2.65 6.69
CA GLY A 163 3.75 1.79 7.26
C GLY A 163 4.19 0.33 7.45
N ILE A 164 3.21 -0.55 7.60
CA ILE A 164 3.42 -1.99 7.89
C ILE A 164 4.15 -2.74 6.77
N PHE A 165 4.19 -2.19 5.56
CA PHE A 165 4.86 -2.79 4.40
C PHE A 165 6.28 -2.26 4.17
N SER A 166 6.91 -1.59 5.14
CA SER A 166 8.27 -1.02 5.03
C SER A 166 9.29 -2.03 4.52
N TRP A 167 9.20 -3.30 4.94
CA TRP A 167 10.06 -4.40 4.50
C TRP A 167 10.02 -4.64 2.98
N LEU A 168 8.92 -4.28 2.31
CA LEU A 168 8.74 -4.38 0.85
C LEU A 168 8.99 -3.03 0.17
N VAL A 169 8.66 -1.92 0.83
CA VAL A 169 8.82 -0.57 0.28
C VAL A 169 10.29 -0.20 0.12
N VAL A 170 11.13 -0.49 1.10
CA VAL A 170 12.58 -0.15 1.05
C VAL A 170 13.29 -0.81 -0.14
N PRO A 171 13.19 -2.13 -0.39
CA PRO A 171 13.77 -2.72 -1.59
C PRO A 171 13.13 -2.21 -2.89
N LEU A 172 11.83 -1.89 -2.87
CA LEU A 172 11.14 -1.32 -4.02
C LEU A 172 11.66 0.08 -4.34
N HIS A 173 11.85 0.93 -3.33
CA HIS A 173 12.43 2.27 -3.46
C HIS A 173 13.84 2.21 -4.05
N ARG A 174 14.71 1.34 -3.50
CA ARG A 174 16.07 1.14 -4.03
C ARG A 174 16.05 0.67 -5.48
N SER A 175 15.13 -0.23 -5.83
CA SER A 175 14.96 -0.70 -7.19
C SER A 175 14.50 0.44 -8.13
N LEU A 176 13.61 1.32 -7.64
CA LEU A 176 13.13 2.47 -8.39
C LEU A 176 14.27 3.45 -8.70
N LYS A 177 15.09 3.78 -7.70
CA LYS A 177 16.28 4.65 -7.88
C LYS A 177 17.31 3.99 -8.80
N TRP A 178 17.53 2.69 -8.67
CA TRP A 178 18.43 1.94 -9.55
C TRP A 178 17.99 2.00 -11.01
N VAL A 179 16.71 1.72 -11.31
CA VAL A 179 16.17 1.81 -12.68
C VAL A 179 16.23 3.24 -13.19
N TYR A 180 15.90 4.22 -12.33
CA TYR A 180 15.99 5.64 -12.69
C TYR A 180 17.40 6.05 -13.13
N GLY A 181 18.45 5.53 -12.50
CA GLY A 181 19.84 5.76 -12.89
C GLY A 181 20.16 5.38 -14.34
N PHE A 182 19.40 4.47 -14.95
CA PHE A 182 19.57 4.08 -16.36
C PHE A 182 18.62 4.82 -17.30
N VAL A 183 17.41 5.12 -16.83
CA VAL A 183 16.32 5.63 -17.69
C VAL A 183 16.19 7.15 -17.61
N GLY A 184 16.58 7.75 -16.48
CA GLY A 184 16.49 9.20 -16.23
C GLY A 184 15.06 9.73 -16.13
N ASN A 185 14.05 8.86 -15.92
CA ASN A 185 12.64 9.26 -15.82
C ASN A 185 11.88 8.31 -14.88
N TYR A 186 11.25 8.86 -13.83
CA TYR A 186 10.53 8.06 -12.83
C TYR A 186 9.30 7.36 -13.38
N GLY A 187 8.57 7.94 -14.31
CA GLY A 187 7.40 7.29 -14.92
C GLY A 187 7.78 6.03 -15.68
N TRP A 188 8.85 6.07 -16.49
CA TRP A 188 9.38 4.86 -17.13
C TRP A 188 9.96 3.87 -16.13
N SER A 189 10.56 4.35 -15.04
CA SER A 189 11.07 3.49 -13.97
C SER A 189 9.93 2.72 -13.29
N ILE A 190 8.80 3.38 -13.00
CA ILE A 190 7.58 2.75 -12.47
C ILE A 190 7.08 1.66 -13.42
N ILE A 191 7.00 1.94 -14.73
CA ILE A 191 6.57 0.98 -15.74
C ILE A 191 7.47 -0.25 -15.75
N LEU A 192 8.80 -0.06 -15.83
CA LEU A 192 9.76 -1.15 -15.90
C LEU A 192 9.74 -2.03 -14.65
N ILE A 193 9.71 -1.43 -13.47
CA ILE A 193 9.60 -2.19 -12.21
C ILE A 193 8.28 -2.94 -12.15
N THR A 194 7.19 -2.32 -12.59
CA THR A 194 5.88 -2.99 -12.66
C THR A 194 5.95 -4.22 -13.57
N ILE A 195 6.60 -4.12 -14.73
CA ILE A 195 6.81 -5.25 -15.64
C ILE A 195 7.67 -6.33 -14.97
N MET A 196 8.77 -5.96 -14.32
CA MET A 196 9.67 -6.90 -13.63
C MET A 196 8.93 -7.68 -12.53
N ILE A 197 8.19 -6.99 -11.68
CA ILE A 197 7.42 -7.62 -10.59
C ILE A 197 6.34 -8.55 -11.16
N ASN A 198 5.58 -8.08 -12.15
CA ASN A 198 4.56 -8.91 -12.79
C ASN A 198 5.15 -10.13 -13.51
N ALA A 199 6.33 -9.99 -14.13
CA ALA A 199 7.06 -11.11 -14.76
C ALA A 199 7.51 -12.14 -13.69
N LEU A 200 8.04 -11.67 -12.56
CA LEU A 200 8.41 -12.53 -11.43
C LEU A 200 7.19 -13.29 -10.87
N MET A 201 6.04 -12.62 -10.79
CA MET A 201 4.79 -13.20 -10.30
C MET A 201 4.07 -14.06 -11.35
N PHE A 202 4.51 -14.04 -12.62
CA PHE A 202 3.85 -14.75 -13.73
C PHE A 202 3.60 -16.23 -13.45
N PRO A 203 4.58 -17.05 -13.01
CA PRO A 203 4.37 -18.49 -12.81
C PRO A 203 3.29 -18.78 -11.78
N LEU A 204 3.21 -17.96 -10.73
CA LEU A 204 2.22 -18.14 -9.67
C LEU A 204 0.82 -17.74 -10.13
N ARG A 205 0.70 -16.62 -10.85
CA ARG A 205 -0.56 -16.18 -11.48
C ARG A 205 -1.04 -17.19 -12.53
N HIS A 206 -0.13 -17.76 -13.34
CA HIS A 206 -0.46 -18.77 -14.32
C HIS A 206 -1.09 -20.01 -13.67
N LYS A 207 -0.47 -20.55 -12.61
CA LYS A 207 -1.02 -21.68 -11.83
C LYS A 207 -2.41 -21.36 -11.29
N SER A 208 -2.66 -20.16 -10.81
CA SER A 208 -3.96 -19.73 -10.32
C SER A 208 -5.02 -19.67 -11.42
N VAL A 209 -4.69 -19.11 -12.60
CA VAL A 209 -5.60 -19.07 -13.75
C VAL A 209 -5.97 -20.49 -14.22
N VAL A 210 -5.01 -21.42 -14.25
CA VAL A 210 -5.26 -22.84 -14.56
C VAL A 210 -6.22 -23.47 -13.55
N SER A 211 -6.02 -23.19 -12.25
CA SER A 211 -6.90 -23.70 -11.19
C SER A 211 -8.30 -23.11 -11.27
N MET A 212 -8.43 -21.80 -11.58
CA MET A 212 -9.75 -21.18 -11.81
C MET A 212 -10.49 -21.78 -13.00
N ARG A 213 -9.80 -22.16 -14.06
CA ARG A 213 -10.43 -22.87 -15.19
C ARG A 213 -10.97 -24.23 -14.80
N LYS A 214 -10.22 -25.04 -14.05
CA LYS A 214 -10.73 -26.30 -13.48
C LYS A 214 -11.95 -26.08 -12.63
N MET A 215 -11.99 -24.97 -11.88
CA MET A 215 -13.16 -24.58 -11.10
C MET A 215 -14.38 -24.27 -11.99
N GLN A 216 -14.18 -23.61 -13.14
CA GLN A 216 -15.26 -23.35 -14.11
C GLN A 216 -15.82 -24.65 -14.72
N GLU A 217 -14.98 -25.65 -14.95
CA GLU A 217 -15.43 -26.96 -15.49
C GLU A 217 -16.44 -27.66 -14.58
N ILE A 218 -16.31 -27.50 -13.26
CA ILE A 218 -17.22 -28.08 -12.27
C ILE A 218 -18.37 -27.13 -11.88
N GLN A 219 -18.43 -25.93 -12.44
CA GLN A 219 -19.49 -24.95 -12.14
C GLN A 219 -20.92 -25.49 -12.33
N PRO A 220 -21.26 -26.25 -13.40
CA PRO A 220 -22.60 -26.83 -13.54
C PRO A 220 -22.93 -27.81 -12.42
N GLU A 221 -21.97 -28.60 -11.91
CA GLU A 221 -22.17 -29.49 -10.78
C GLU A 221 -22.39 -28.71 -9.47
N MET A 222 -21.59 -27.66 -9.26
CA MET A 222 -21.74 -26.74 -8.12
C MET A 222 -23.14 -26.09 -8.12
N LYS A 223 -23.57 -25.58 -9.28
CA LYS A 223 -24.88 -24.94 -9.44
C LYS A 223 -26.01 -25.94 -9.15
N ALA A 224 -25.91 -27.17 -9.63
CA ALA A 224 -26.87 -28.19 -9.35
C ALA A 224 -26.98 -28.54 -7.84
N ILE A 225 -25.86 -28.46 -7.09
CA ILE A 225 -25.87 -28.59 -5.64
C ILE A 225 -26.54 -27.37 -5.01
N GLN A 226 -26.14 -26.17 -5.37
CA GLN A 226 -26.69 -24.92 -4.83
C GLN A 226 -28.21 -24.80 -5.08
N ASP A 227 -28.67 -25.15 -6.26
CA ASP A 227 -30.11 -25.09 -6.63
C ASP A 227 -30.98 -26.02 -5.76
N ARG A 228 -30.47 -27.17 -5.32
CA ARG A 228 -31.18 -28.06 -4.39
C ARG A 228 -31.42 -27.42 -3.02
N TYR A 229 -30.58 -26.51 -2.61
CA TYR A 229 -30.65 -25.85 -1.30
C TYR A 229 -31.04 -24.37 -1.38
N LYS A 230 -31.51 -23.91 -2.55
CA LYS A 230 -31.80 -22.49 -2.84
C LYS A 230 -32.86 -21.90 -1.91
N ASN A 231 -33.90 -22.69 -1.58
CA ASN A 231 -35.04 -22.20 -0.82
C ASN A 231 -34.83 -22.23 0.71
N LEU A 232 -33.66 -22.67 1.17
CA LEU A 232 -33.35 -22.70 2.60
C LEU A 232 -32.85 -21.35 3.09
N LYS A 233 -33.26 -20.99 4.30
CA LYS A 233 -32.75 -19.79 4.99
C LYS A 233 -31.24 -19.94 5.30
N ALA A 234 -30.54 -18.81 5.45
CA ALA A 234 -29.09 -18.83 5.72
C ALA A 234 -28.70 -19.59 7.00
N THR A 235 -29.60 -19.60 7.99
CA THR A 235 -29.44 -20.25 9.30
C THR A 235 -29.89 -21.74 9.31
N ASP A 236 -30.38 -22.26 8.19
CA ASP A 236 -30.87 -23.63 8.12
C ASP A 236 -29.71 -24.64 8.17
N PRO A 237 -29.81 -25.72 8.99
CA PRO A 237 -28.81 -26.80 9.01
C PRO A 237 -28.55 -27.45 7.66
N GLY A 238 -29.52 -27.38 6.74
CA GLY A 238 -29.35 -27.80 5.34
C GLY A 238 -28.27 -27.07 4.59
N LYS A 239 -27.95 -25.82 4.97
CA LYS A 239 -26.83 -25.07 4.38
C LYS A 239 -25.46 -25.67 4.74
N GLN A 240 -25.32 -26.26 5.92
CA GLN A 240 -24.12 -27.02 6.28
C GLN A 240 -23.92 -28.24 5.38
N LYS A 241 -25.01 -28.98 5.10
CA LYS A 241 -24.97 -30.12 4.17
C LYS A 241 -24.56 -29.68 2.76
N MET A 242 -25.12 -28.58 2.27
CA MET A 242 -24.71 -27.99 0.99
C MET A 242 -23.20 -27.72 0.95
N ASN A 243 -22.67 -27.08 2.00
CA ASN A 243 -21.23 -26.79 2.07
C ASN A 243 -20.38 -28.08 2.13
N GLN A 244 -20.84 -29.10 2.81
CA GLN A 244 -20.17 -30.42 2.84
C GLN A 244 -20.18 -31.08 1.47
N GLU A 245 -21.32 -31.06 0.74
CA GLU A 245 -21.41 -31.60 -0.61
C GLU A 245 -20.51 -30.82 -1.60
N LEU A 246 -20.45 -29.48 -1.49
CA LEU A 246 -19.54 -28.67 -2.29
C LEU A 246 -18.07 -28.99 -1.99
N MET A 247 -17.74 -29.17 -0.70
CA MET A 247 -16.36 -29.48 -0.30
C MET A 247 -15.96 -30.89 -0.76
N SER A 248 -16.88 -31.87 -0.73
CA SER A 248 -16.60 -33.21 -1.28
C SER A 248 -16.41 -33.19 -2.79
N LEU A 249 -17.23 -32.41 -3.51
CA LEU A 249 -17.06 -32.20 -4.97
C LEU A 249 -15.67 -31.60 -5.29
N TYR A 250 -15.22 -30.59 -4.53
CA TYR A 250 -13.90 -30.01 -4.72
C TYR A 250 -12.78 -31.04 -4.51
N ARG A 251 -12.90 -31.88 -3.46
CA ARG A 251 -11.93 -32.96 -3.19
C ARG A 251 -11.91 -34.01 -4.28
N GLU A 252 -13.09 -34.45 -4.72
CA GLU A 252 -13.24 -35.47 -5.78
C GLU A 252 -12.65 -34.99 -7.11
N ARG A 253 -12.75 -33.69 -7.40
CA ARG A 253 -12.25 -33.08 -8.63
C ARG A 253 -10.80 -32.54 -8.50
N GLY A 254 -10.20 -32.62 -7.33
CA GLY A 254 -8.85 -32.12 -7.06
C GLY A 254 -8.72 -30.63 -7.29
N VAL A 255 -9.75 -29.83 -7.00
CA VAL A 255 -9.81 -28.39 -7.20
C VAL A 255 -9.80 -27.68 -5.84
N ASN A 256 -8.97 -26.66 -5.70
CA ASN A 256 -8.91 -25.85 -4.49
C ASN A 256 -9.68 -24.52 -4.71
N PRO A 257 -10.78 -24.27 -3.98
CA PRO A 257 -11.54 -23.03 -4.12
C PRO A 257 -10.73 -21.77 -3.73
N ALA A 258 -9.74 -21.89 -2.84
CA ALA A 258 -8.89 -20.78 -2.44
C ALA A 258 -7.92 -20.33 -3.53
N SER A 259 -7.68 -21.13 -4.58
CA SER A 259 -6.77 -20.78 -5.66
C SER A 259 -7.24 -19.57 -6.49
N GLY A 260 -8.54 -19.27 -6.48
CA GLY A 260 -9.11 -18.11 -7.18
C GLY A 260 -8.78 -16.76 -6.54
N CYS A 261 -8.67 -16.71 -5.21
CA CYS A 261 -8.32 -15.48 -4.48
C CYS A 261 -6.81 -15.29 -4.28
N LEU A 262 -6.00 -16.33 -4.53
CA LEU A 262 -4.54 -16.27 -4.33
C LEU A 262 -3.82 -15.15 -5.10
N PRO A 263 -4.14 -14.85 -6.38
CA PRO A 263 -3.53 -13.71 -7.07
C PRO A 263 -3.84 -12.38 -6.37
N MET A 264 -5.07 -12.20 -5.89
CA MET A 264 -5.46 -10.97 -5.19
C MET A 264 -4.68 -10.80 -3.88
N LEU A 265 -4.59 -11.86 -3.07
CA LEU A 265 -3.84 -11.84 -1.81
C LEU A 265 -2.36 -11.53 -2.02
N LEU A 266 -1.77 -12.00 -3.14
CA LEU A 266 -0.37 -11.76 -3.45
C LEU A 266 -0.13 -10.34 -4.00
N THR A 267 -1.09 -9.79 -4.75
CA THR A 267 -0.93 -8.45 -5.34
C THR A 267 -1.22 -7.33 -4.36
N MET A 268 -2.03 -7.55 -3.32
CA MET A 268 -2.38 -6.54 -2.32
C MET A 268 -1.16 -5.96 -1.59
N PRO A 269 -0.21 -6.76 -1.04
CA PRO A 269 0.99 -6.21 -0.41
C PRO A 269 1.82 -5.36 -1.36
N VAL A 270 1.96 -5.80 -2.63
CA VAL A 270 2.71 -5.04 -3.64
C VAL A 270 2.01 -3.73 -3.96
N LEU A 271 0.69 -3.74 -4.10
CA LEU A 271 -0.11 -2.54 -4.32
C LEU A 271 0.05 -1.53 -3.17
N PHE A 272 -0.09 -1.99 -1.93
CA PHE A 272 0.07 -1.12 -0.77
C PHE A 272 1.50 -0.60 -0.62
N ALA A 273 2.51 -1.43 -0.94
CA ALA A 273 3.89 -0.99 -0.95
C ALA A 273 4.14 0.10 -2.01
N PHE A 274 3.61 -0.05 -3.23
CA PHE A 274 3.68 1.00 -4.26
C PHE A 274 2.92 2.25 -3.85
N TYR A 275 1.72 2.09 -3.28
CA TYR A 275 0.96 3.23 -2.77
C TYR A 275 1.77 4.00 -1.70
N SER A 276 2.30 3.29 -0.70
CA SER A 276 3.10 3.88 0.36
C SER A 276 4.36 4.56 -0.20
N LEU A 277 5.08 3.89 -1.13
CA LEU A 277 6.25 4.46 -1.78
C LEU A 277 5.91 5.74 -2.54
N LEU A 278 4.95 5.68 -3.45
CA LEU A 278 4.62 6.80 -4.34
C LEU A 278 3.93 7.97 -3.62
N SER A 279 3.37 7.72 -2.43
CA SER A 279 2.78 8.77 -1.60
C SER A 279 3.83 9.52 -0.78
N VAL A 280 4.93 8.88 -0.39
CA VAL A 280 5.91 9.44 0.57
C VAL A 280 7.22 9.83 -0.09
N ALA A 281 7.60 9.19 -1.21
CA ALA A 281 8.88 9.43 -1.87
C ALA A 281 8.96 10.85 -2.45
N ILE A 282 9.86 11.66 -1.88
CA ILE A 282 10.08 13.05 -2.31
C ILE A 282 10.61 13.15 -3.75
N GLU A 283 11.31 12.13 -4.21
CA GLU A 283 11.90 12.07 -5.55
C GLU A 283 10.86 12.02 -6.68
N ILE A 284 9.61 11.70 -6.35
CA ILE A 284 8.50 11.63 -7.30
C ILE A 284 7.77 12.97 -7.40
N ARG A 285 7.95 13.84 -6.40
CA ARG A 285 7.42 15.19 -6.41
C ARG A 285 8.08 16.01 -7.51
N ASP A 286 7.26 16.74 -8.28
CA ASP A 286 7.69 17.54 -9.43
C ASP A 286 8.46 16.72 -10.50
N ALA A 287 8.34 15.38 -10.47
CA ALA A 287 8.95 14.50 -11.45
C ALA A 287 8.06 14.35 -12.69
N PRO A 288 8.49 14.83 -13.87
CA PRO A 288 7.71 14.73 -15.08
C PRO A 288 7.77 13.30 -15.65
N PHE A 289 6.67 12.88 -16.32
CA PHE A 289 6.65 11.64 -17.09
C PHE A 289 6.71 11.94 -18.58
N ILE A 290 5.56 12.09 -19.22
CA ILE A 290 5.45 12.42 -20.64
C ILE A 290 4.23 13.32 -20.89
N LEU A 291 4.27 14.11 -21.97
CA LEU A 291 3.19 14.96 -22.46
C LEU A 291 2.67 15.91 -21.36
N TRP A 292 1.44 15.71 -20.91
CA TRP A 292 0.77 16.57 -19.93
C TRP A 292 1.05 16.20 -18.47
N ILE A 293 1.63 15.04 -18.17
CA ILE A 293 1.97 14.64 -16.82
C ILE A 293 3.31 15.25 -16.45
N GLN A 294 3.25 16.40 -15.74
CA GLN A 294 4.44 17.16 -15.32
C GLN A 294 4.87 16.80 -13.89
N ASP A 295 4.00 16.20 -13.10
CA ASP A 295 4.26 15.79 -11.73
C ASP A 295 3.55 14.46 -11.44
N LEU A 296 4.36 13.41 -11.17
CA LEU A 296 3.86 12.07 -10.85
C LEU A 296 3.23 11.98 -9.45
N SER A 297 3.50 12.95 -8.57
CA SER A 297 2.90 13.01 -7.24
C SER A 297 1.50 13.64 -7.24
N GLN A 298 1.12 14.32 -8.32
CA GLN A 298 -0.19 14.94 -8.49
C GLN A 298 -1.11 14.07 -9.34
N HIS A 299 -2.41 14.37 -9.28
CA HIS A 299 -3.38 13.70 -10.16
C HIS A 299 -3.17 14.07 -11.63
N ASP A 300 -3.61 13.22 -12.53
CA ASP A 300 -3.58 13.50 -13.97
C ASP A 300 -4.55 14.64 -14.32
N PRO A 301 -4.08 15.80 -14.77
CA PRO A 301 -4.93 16.97 -15.02
C PRO A 301 -5.97 16.76 -16.12
N LEU A 302 -5.74 15.81 -17.04
CA LEU A 302 -6.66 15.46 -18.11
C LEU A 302 -7.49 14.21 -17.80
N TYR A 303 -7.25 13.55 -16.65
CA TYR A 303 -7.92 12.30 -16.24
C TYR A 303 -7.81 11.14 -17.25
N VAL A 304 -6.89 11.22 -18.21
CA VAL A 304 -6.72 10.19 -19.25
C VAL A 304 -6.24 8.88 -18.66
N THR A 305 -5.22 8.92 -17.77
CA THR A 305 -4.64 7.71 -17.18
C THR A 305 -5.62 6.96 -16.28
N PRO A 306 -6.43 7.58 -15.39
CA PRO A 306 -7.41 6.84 -14.60
C PRO A 306 -8.56 6.28 -15.45
N ILE A 307 -8.96 6.98 -16.51
CA ILE A 307 -9.98 6.46 -17.44
C ILE A 307 -9.44 5.22 -18.18
N LEU A 308 -8.22 5.28 -18.72
CA LEU A 308 -7.58 4.13 -19.36
C LEU A 308 -7.39 2.96 -18.36
N MET A 309 -7.04 3.26 -17.12
CA MET A 309 -6.97 2.27 -16.04
C MET A 309 -8.33 1.57 -15.86
N GLY A 310 -9.42 2.31 -15.78
CA GLY A 310 -10.78 1.77 -15.66
C GLY A 310 -11.17 0.90 -16.85
N VAL A 311 -10.88 1.35 -18.07
CA VAL A 311 -11.14 0.56 -19.29
C VAL A 311 -10.37 -0.75 -19.28
N THR A 312 -9.09 -0.72 -18.92
CA THR A 312 -8.26 -1.93 -18.82
C THR A 312 -8.71 -2.86 -17.69
N MET A 313 -9.21 -2.33 -16.57
CA MET A 313 -9.83 -3.12 -15.49
C MET A 313 -11.07 -3.86 -15.99
N VAL A 314 -11.96 -3.17 -16.71
CA VAL A 314 -13.17 -3.81 -17.30
C VAL A 314 -12.77 -4.89 -18.31
N ALA A 315 -11.78 -4.62 -19.16
CA ALA A 315 -11.27 -5.60 -20.13
C ALA A 315 -10.71 -6.84 -19.41
N GLN A 316 -9.87 -6.66 -18.41
CA GLN A 316 -9.32 -7.74 -17.61
C GLN A 316 -10.41 -8.54 -16.88
N GLN A 317 -11.38 -7.86 -16.28
CA GLN A 317 -12.52 -8.47 -15.59
C GLN A 317 -13.33 -9.39 -16.53
N LYS A 318 -13.65 -8.93 -17.73
CA LYS A 318 -14.39 -9.72 -18.73
C LYS A 318 -13.62 -10.94 -19.21
N MET A 319 -12.30 -10.87 -19.23
CA MET A 319 -11.43 -11.96 -19.69
C MET A 319 -11.11 -12.97 -18.57
N THR A 320 -11.25 -12.58 -17.30
CA THR A 320 -10.97 -13.43 -16.15
C THR A 320 -12.10 -14.40 -15.93
N PRO A 321 -11.83 -15.72 -15.85
CA PRO A 321 -12.84 -16.71 -15.54
C PRO A 321 -13.45 -16.44 -14.17
N SER A 322 -14.78 -16.43 -14.06
CA SER A 322 -15.49 -16.24 -12.79
C SER A 322 -16.41 -17.41 -12.50
N THR A 323 -16.35 -17.90 -11.27
CA THR A 323 -17.26 -18.91 -10.72
C THR A 323 -18.22 -18.30 -9.69
N ALA A 324 -18.21 -16.97 -9.56
CA ALA A 324 -19.06 -16.22 -8.65
C ALA A 324 -20.54 -16.34 -9.00
N ASP A 325 -21.41 -16.22 -8.01
CA ASP A 325 -22.85 -16.16 -8.25
C ASP A 325 -23.25 -14.86 -9.01
N PRO A 326 -24.46 -14.80 -9.58
CA PRO A 326 -24.88 -13.66 -10.41
C PRO A 326 -24.88 -12.32 -9.67
N MET A 327 -25.15 -12.31 -8.35
CA MET A 327 -25.13 -11.09 -7.55
C MET A 327 -23.68 -10.61 -7.37
N GLN A 328 -22.78 -11.52 -7.01
CA GLN A 328 -21.35 -11.21 -6.85
C GLN A 328 -20.72 -10.76 -8.19
N GLN A 329 -21.12 -11.37 -9.33
CA GLN A 329 -20.68 -10.93 -10.64
C GLN A 329 -21.11 -9.47 -10.94
N LYS A 330 -22.32 -9.08 -10.57
CA LYS A 330 -22.79 -7.68 -10.73
C LYS A 330 -21.96 -6.72 -9.89
N ILE A 331 -21.69 -7.05 -8.63
CA ILE A 331 -20.84 -6.24 -7.74
C ILE A 331 -19.43 -6.10 -8.36
N MET A 332 -18.85 -7.20 -8.81
CA MET A 332 -17.54 -7.19 -9.45
C MET A 332 -17.52 -6.31 -10.73
N MET A 333 -18.60 -6.28 -11.51
CA MET A 333 -18.70 -5.45 -12.73
C MET A 333 -18.80 -3.95 -12.44
N ILE A 334 -19.33 -3.56 -11.28
CA ILE A 334 -19.43 -2.15 -10.85
C ILE A 334 -18.09 -1.67 -10.28
N MET A 335 -17.31 -2.55 -9.67
CA MET A 335 -16.07 -2.23 -8.98
C MET A 335 -15.09 -1.40 -9.83
N PRO A 336 -14.80 -1.72 -11.10
CA PRO A 336 -13.92 -0.89 -11.94
C PRO A 336 -14.38 0.57 -12.07
N VAL A 337 -15.70 0.81 -12.11
CA VAL A 337 -16.25 2.17 -12.20
C VAL A 337 -16.01 2.92 -10.89
N VAL A 338 -16.27 2.27 -9.75
CA VAL A 338 -16.02 2.85 -8.42
C VAL A 338 -14.54 3.17 -8.23
N PHE A 339 -13.66 2.24 -8.59
CA PHE A 339 -12.21 2.47 -8.53
C PHE A 339 -11.76 3.59 -9.46
N THR A 340 -12.25 3.63 -10.70
CA THR A 340 -11.92 4.72 -11.63
C THR A 340 -12.28 6.07 -11.02
N PHE A 341 -13.49 6.20 -10.46
CA PHE A 341 -13.90 7.44 -9.82
C PHE A 341 -13.01 7.81 -8.63
N MET A 342 -12.71 6.85 -7.77
CA MET A 342 -11.83 7.06 -6.61
C MET A 342 -10.42 7.51 -7.03
N PHE A 343 -9.89 6.97 -8.13
CA PHE A 343 -8.54 7.23 -8.60
C PHE A 343 -8.41 8.48 -9.51
N LEU A 344 -9.49 9.22 -9.75
CA LEU A 344 -9.40 10.51 -10.46
C LEU A 344 -8.49 11.51 -9.73
N TRP A 345 -8.48 11.45 -8.40
CA TRP A 345 -7.67 12.35 -7.55
C TRP A 345 -6.40 11.68 -7.00
N ALA A 346 -6.11 10.47 -7.41
CA ALA A 346 -4.91 9.77 -6.98
C ALA A 346 -3.67 10.29 -7.72
N PRO A 347 -2.48 10.21 -7.10
CA PRO A 347 -1.21 10.53 -7.78
C PRO A 347 -1.07 9.77 -9.09
N SER A 348 -0.68 10.48 -10.16
CA SER A 348 -0.56 9.89 -11.50
C SER A 348 0.45 8.75 -11.58
N GLY A 349 1.49 8.77 -10.76
CA GLY A 349 2.44 7.66 -10.63
C GLY A 349 1.78 6.37 -10.15
N LEU A 350 0.85 6.44 -9.18
CA LEU A 350 0.10 5.29 -8.68
C LEU A 350 -0.87 4.76 -9.74
N VAL A 351 -1.56 5.66 -10.42
CA VAL A 351 -2.47 5.29 -11.53
C VAL A 351 -1.70 4.63 -12.66
N LEU A 352 -0.51 5.14 -12.98
CA LEU A 352 0.39 4.57 -14.00
C LEU A 352 0.83 3.14 -13.65
N TYR A 353 1.24 2.91 -12.39
CA TYR A 353 1.53 1.56 -11.90
C TYR A 353 0.34 0.62 -12.09
N TRP A 354 -0.87 1.05 -11.69
CA TRP A 354 -2.06 0.20 -11.78
C TRP A 354 -2.47 -0.04 -13.23
N LEU A 355 -2.48 1.00 -14.06
CA LEU A 355 -2.72 0.89 -15.50
C LEU A 355 -1.78 -0.14 -16.14
N MET A 356 -0.47 -0.04 -15.88
CA MET A 356 0.51 -0.96 -16.44
C MET A 356 0.33 -2.39 -15.93
N SER A 357 -0.02 -2.57 -14.66
CA SER A 357 -0.36 -3.88 -14.08
C SER A 357 -1.58 -4.50 -14.75
N ASN A 358 -2.61 -3.70 -15.08
CA ASN A 358 -3.79 -4.17 -15.81
C ASN A 358 -3.44 -4.55 -17.25
N VAL A 359 -2.66 -3.72 -17.96
CA VAL A 359 -2.19 -4.00 -19.32
C VAL A 359 -1.42 -5.32 -19.37
N TRP A 360 -0.48 -5.52 -18.42
CA TRP A 360 0.22 -6.78 -18.25
C TRP A 360 -0.74 -7.94 -18.01
N GLY A 361 -1.70 -7.77 -17.10
CA GLY A 361 -2.71 -8.78 -16.74
C GLY A 361 -3.55 -9.20 -17.95
N VAL A 362 -3.98 -8.23 -18.78
CA VAL A 362 -4.69 -8.51 -20.05
C VAL A 362 -3.79 -9.29 -21.00
N GLY A 363 -2.53 -8.86 -21.20
CA GLY A 363 -1.57 -9.57 -22.03
C GLY A 363 -1.34 -11.01 -21.55
N GLN A 364 -1.10 -11.18 -20.25
CA GLN A 364 -0.95 -12.50 -19.63
C GLN A 364 -2.20 -13.38 -19.84
N GLN A 365 -3.40 -12.82 -19.69
CA GLN A 365 -4.64 -13.55 -19.86
C GLN A 365 -4.84 -14.00 -21.32
N ILE A 366 -4.49 -13.15 -22.30
CA ILE A 366 -4.51 -13.50 -23.73
C ILE A 366 -3.57 -14.68 -24.00
N ILE A 367 -2.32 -14.60 -23.53
CA ILE A 367 -1.32 -15.66 -23.70
C ILE A 367 -1.82 -16.96 -23.05
N THR A 368 -2.29 -16.88 -21.81
CA THR A 368 -2.79 -18.06 -21.09
C THR A 368 -3.99 -18.67 -21.79
N ASN A 369 -4.93 -17.86 -22.29
CA ASN A 369 -6.09 -18.34 -23.04
C ASN A 369 -5.70 -19.04 -24.37
N ARG A 370 -4.67 -18.55 -25.04
CA ARG A 370 -4.17 -19.18 -26.28
C ARG A 370 -3.43 -20.50 -26.01
N VAL A 371 -2.62 -20.55 -24.95
CA VAL A 371 -1.80 -21.73 -24.60
C VAL A 371 -2.65 -22.87 -24.04
N ILE A 372 -3.62 -22.56 -23.16
CA ILE A 372 -4.43 -23.59 -22.50
C ILE A 372 -5.64 -24.02 -23.38
N GLY A 373 -6.02 -23.20 -24.37
CA GLY A 373 -7.20 -23.45 -25.22
C GLY A 373 -8.53 -23.12 -24.52
N PRO A 374 -9.68 -23.28 -25.18
CA PRO A 374 -10.98 -23.09 -24.58
C PRO A 374 -11.24 -24.19 -23.53
N PRO A 375 -12.03 -23.90 -22.46
CA PRO A 375 -12.37 -24.91 -21.47
C PRO A 375 -13.06 -26.09 -22.15
N PRO A 376 -12.68 -27.34 -21.83
CA PRO A 376 -13.34 -28.51 -22.39
C PRO A 376 -14.82 -28.50 -22.02
N VAL A 377 -15.70 -28.54 -23.01
CA VAL A 377 -17.15 -28.65 -22.80
C VAL A 377 -17.45 -30.08 -22.31
N HIS A 378 -17.36 -30.31 -21.02
CA HIS A 378 -17.81 -31.56 -20.43
C HIS A 378 -19.32 -31.53 -20.34
N ASN A 379 -20.00 -32.36 -21.15
CA ASN A 379 -21.39 -32.72 -20.95
C ASN A 379 -21.49 -33.52 -19.63
N VAL A 380 -21.49 -32.81 -18.53
CA VAL A 380 -21.61 -33.44 -17.21
C VAL A 380 -23.06 -33.83 -16.98
N ARG A 381 -23.32 -35.14 -17.02
CA ARG A 381 -24.66 -35.64 -16.64
C ARG A 381 -24.97 -35.27 -15.21
N PRO A 382 -26.15 -34.73 -14.93
CA PRO A 382 -26.57 -34.40 -13.56
C PRO A 382 -26.36 -35.59 -12.60
N PRO A 383 -26.03 -35.38 -11.33
CA PRO A 383 -25.82 -36.45 -10.35
C PRO A 383 -26.97 -37.44 -10.24
N ALA A 384 -28.22 -37.02 -10.47
CA ALA A 384 -29.40 -37.83 -10.52
C ALA A 384 -29.33 -38.92 -11.61
N GLU A 385 -28.82 -38.65 -12.81
CA GLU A 385 -28.68 -39.63 -13.88
C GLU A 385 -27.58 -40.66 -13.62
N ARG A 386 -26.54 -40.28 -12.82
CA ARG A 386 -25.49 -41.23 -12.41
C ARG A 386 -26.01 -42.30 -11.46
N LEU A 387 -26.91 -41.93 -10.55
CA LEU A 387 -27.54 -42.84 -9.61
C LEU A 387 -28.47 -43.84 -10.33
N ILE A 388 -29.20 -43.40 -11.37
CA ILE A 388 -30.07 -44.25 -12.17
C ILE A 388 -29.24 -45.31 -12.94
N LYS A 389 -28.10 -44.93 -13.52
CA LYS A 389 -27.22 -45.85 -14.24
C LYS A 389 -26.55 -46.89 -13.32
N LYS A 390 -26.17 -46.51 -12.07
CA LYS A 390 -25.66 -47.46 -11.07
C LYS A 390 -26.73 -48.47 -10.63
N ARG A 391 -27.99 -48.04 -10.46
CA ARG A 391 -29.11 -48.96 -10.14
C ARG A 391 -29.48 -49.90 -11.28
N GLY A 392 -29.36 -49.44 -12.54
CA GLY A 392 -29.59 -50.25 -13.74
C GLY A 392 -28.53 -51.32 -13.98
N ALA A 393 -27.27 -51.03 -13.67
CA ALA A 393 -26.16 -51.97 -13.83
C ALA A 393 -26.13 -53.09 -12.78
N GLY A 394 -26.73 -52.86 -11.60
CA GLY A 394 -26.83 -53.88 -10.52
C GLY A 394 -27.96 -54.91 -10.69
N LYS A 395 -28.91 -54.72 -11.63
CA LYS A 395 -30.06 -55.62 -11.82
C LYS A 395 -29.88 -56.67 -12.94
N LYS A 396 -28.80 -56.64 -13.74
CA LYS A 396 -28.54 -57.59 -14.81
C LYS A 396 -27.72 -58.83 -14.40
N GLY A 397 -27.45 -59.04 -13.12
CA GLY A 397 -26.56 -60.09 -12.64
C GLY A 397 -27.17 -61.19 -11.81
N LYS A 398 -28.55 -61.36 -11.71
CA LYS A 398 -29.18 -62.49 -11.01
C LYS A 398 -30.42 -62.92 -11.75
N GLY A 399 -30.24 -63.77 -12.73
CA GLY A 399 -31.37 -64.49 -13.38
C GLY A 399 -30.88 -65.59 -14.28
N SER A 400 -31.14 -66.80 -13.85
CA SER A 400 -31.07 -68.03 -14.62
C SER A 400 -29.80 -68.88 -14.45
N ARG A 401 -29.86 -69.73 -13.45
CA ARG A 401 -29.43 -71.12 -13.50
C ARG A 401 -30.42 -71.96 -12.58
N SER A 402 -31.46 -72.44 -13.12
CA SER A 402 -32.16 -73.61 -12.54
C SER A 402 -32.03 -74.74 -13.55
N GLY A 403 -31.57 -75.87 -13.01
CA GLY A 403 -31.19 -77.03 -13.73
C GLY A 403 -32.30 -77.78 -14.35
N ASN A 404 -31.96 -78.75 -15.18
CA ASN A 404 -32.74 -79.92 -15.48
C ASN A 404 -31.82 -81.13 -15.40
N SER A 405 -32.10 -81.96 -14.41
CA SER A 405 -31.65 -83.37 -14.30
C SER A 405 -32.83 -84.29 -14.64
N SER A 406 -32.66 -84.96 -15.68
CA SER A 406 -33.21 -86.38 -15.78
C SER A 406 -32.45 -87.06 -16.89
#